data_14b9bf0866ca21a63a5e385e87d98089
#
_entry.id   14b9bf0866ca21a63a5e385e87d98089
#
_cell.length_a   1.000
_cell.length_b   1.000
_cell.length_c   1.000
_cell.angle_alpha   90.00
_cell.angle_beta   90.00
_cell.angle_gamma   90.00
#
_symmetry.space_group_name_H-M   'P 1'
#
loop_
_entity.id
_entity.type
_entity.pdbx_description
1 polymer ?
#
loop_
_entity_poly.entity_id
_entity_poly.type
_entity_poly.pdbx_seq_one_letter_code
_entity_poly.pdbx_strand_id
1 'polypeptide(L)'
;ELPEHYVCVTVNECTDQQAQQIARLLDGMWREHGYAPVFLSHYGDPQDPASGDIQAHQRIAKRLSTSTPATLLPILHADQSIAVHRAAAFTLTSRYHPAVFSAAAGIPVLALVPDAFTQMRVGGALRQYGLGEFTLPLGMLAGGVPELMVAAALRHAAVASDARRTELLEVLRAERAYLLTQILASGAEKLDEVEAPAPF
;
A
#
# COMPACT_ATOMS: atom_id res chain seq x y z
N GLU A 1 7.70 19.71 0.45
CA GLU A 1 6.32 19.87 -0.02
C GLU A 1 6.02 18.77 -1.03
N LEU A 2 4.83 18.12 -0.95
CA LEU A 2 4.43 17.09 -1.88
C LEU A 2 3.79 17.71 -3.13
N PRO A 3 3.89 17.05 -4.32
CA PRO A 3 3.13 17.45 -5.49
C PRO A 3 1.62 17.39 -5.23
N GLU A 4 0.85 18.22 -5.91
CA GLU A 4 -0.62 18.24 -5.79
C GLU A 4 -1.25 16.91 -6.20
N HIS A 5 -0.74 16.32 -7.28
CA HIS A 5 -1.17 15.01 -7.79
C HIS A 5 0.03 14.08 -7.90
N TYR A 6 -0.03 12.95 -7.22
CA TYR A 6 1.09 12.00 -7.21
C TYR A 6 0.66 10.55 -7.13
N VAL A 7 1.55 9.69 -7.61
CA VAL A 7 1.52 8.24 -7.34
C VAL A 7 2.46 7.95 -6.18
N CYS A 8 1.92 7.37 -5.09
CA CYS A 8 2.75 6.90 -3.98
C CYS A 8 3.37 5.56 -4.36
N VAL A 9 4.70 5.48 -4.32
CA VAL A 9 5.46 4.31 -4.76
C VAL A 9 6.20 3.69 -3.58
N THR A 10 5.95 2.39 -3.33
CA THR A 10 6.68 1.62 -2.32
C THR A 10 7.06 0.25 -2.89
N VAL A 11 8.30 0.08 -3.31
CA VAL A 11 8.84 -1.17 -3.87
C VAL A 11 10.00 -1.63 -3.01
N ASN A 12 9.93 -2.87 -2.51
CA ASN A 12 10.96 -3.41 -1.60
C ASN A 12 12.23 -3.84 -2.34
N GLU A 13 12.07 -4.58 -3.43
CA GLU A 13 13.18 -5.09 -4.24
C GLU A 13 12.77 -5.13 -5.71
N CYS A 14 13.73 -4.90 -6.58
CA CYS A 14 13.56 -5.08 -8.02
C CYS A 14 14.92 -5.26 -8.69
N THR A 15 14.95 -6.07 -9.75
CA THR A 15 16.09 -6.16 -10.65
C THR A 15 16.24 -4.87 -11.47
N ASP A 16 17.36 -4.69 -12.14
CA ASP A 16 17.57 -3.54 -13.02
C ASP A 16 16.56 -3.48 -14.17
N GLN A 17 16.18 -4.64 -14.72
CA GLN A 17 15.16 -4.72 -15.74
C GLN A 17 13.77 -4.32 -15.20
N GLN A 18 13.40 -4.81 -14.02
CA GLN A 18 12.14 -4.44 -13.38
C GLN A 18 12.10 -2.96 -13.02
N ALA A 19 13.20 -2.41 -12.50
CA ALA A 19 13.32 -0.98 -12.21
C ALA A 19 13.11 -0.13 -13.47
N GLN A 20 13.66 -0.56 -14.62
CA GLN A 20 13.43 0.11 -15.90
C GLN A 20 11.96 0.05 -16.35
N GLN A 21 11.30 -1.10 -16.14
CA GLN A 21 9.88 -1.27 -16.49
C GLN A 21 8.98 -0.43 -15.59
N ILE A 22 9.25 -0.42 -14.27
CA ILE A 22 8.52 0.43 -13.32
C ILE A 22 8.72 1.91 -13.64
N ALA A 23 9.95 2.33 -13.96
CA ALA A 23 10.22 3.72 -14.35
C ALA A 23 9.42 4.12 -15.60
N ARG A 24 9.34 3.27 -16.62
CA ARG A 24 8.52 3.53 -17.83
C ARG A 24 7.04 3.69 -17.50
N LEU A 25 6.51 2.84 -16.61
CA LEU A 25 5.13 2.94 -16.14
C LEU A 25 4.89 4.30 -15.44
N LEU A 26 5.80 4.70 -14.55
CA LEU A 26 5.72 5.99 -13.84
C LEU A 26 5.86 7.19 -14.79
N ASP A 27 6.74 7.11 -15.78
CA ASP A 27 6.84 8.13 -16.86
C ASP A 27 5.53 8.23 -17.64
N GLY A 28 4.86 7.09 -17.90
CA GLY A 28 3.53 7.06 -18.51
C GLY A 28 2.49 7.74 -17.64
N MET A 29 2.43 7.42 -16.35
CA MET A 29 1.48 8.02 -15.39
C MET A 29 1.68 9.53 -15.25
N TRP A 30 2.94 10.00 -15.27
CA TRP A 30 3.22 11.44 -15.30
C TRP A 30 2.71 12.09 -16.59
N ARG A 31 3.05 11.51 -17.74
CA ARG A 31 2.70 12.07 -19.05
C ARG A 31 1.19 12.09 -19.33
N GLU A 32 0.47 11.05 -18.89
CA GLU A 32 -0.96 10.87 -19.21
C GLU A 32 -1.89 11.48 -18.14
N HIS A 33 -1.47 11.48 -16.88
CA HIS A 33 -2.30 11.88 -15.75
C HIS A 33 -1.71 13.01 -14.91
N GLY A 34 -0.47 13.41 -15.12
CA GLY A 34 0.22 14.39 -14.29
C GLY A 34 0.56 13.86 -12.88
N TYR A 35 0.63 12.55 -12.69
CA TYR A 35 0.93 11.95 -11.39
C TYR A 35 2.44 11.85 -11.19
N ALA A 36 3.00 12.74 -10.37
CA ALA A 36 4.43 12.73 -10.03
C ALA A 36 4.76 11.55 -9.10
N PRO A 37 5.81 10.77 -9.36
CA PRO A 37 6.25 9.72 -8.45
C PRO A 37 6.72 10.27 -7.10
N VAL A 38 6.11 9.81 -6.01
CA VAL A 38 6.54 10.03 -4.63
C VAL A 38 6.92 8.70 -4.02
N PHE A 39 8.20 8.47 -3.84
CA PHE A 39 8.73 7.25 -3.25
C PHE A 39 8.70 7.34 -1.74
N LEU A 40 7.99 6.43 -1.08
CA LEU A 40 7.86 6.35 0.35
C LEU A 40 8.38 5.00 0.87
N SER A 41 9.45 5.04 1.65
CA SER A 41 10.03 3.84 2.25
C SER A 41 9.30 3.44 3.52
N HIS A 42 8.96 2.16 3.62
CA HIS A 42 8.32 1.55 4.80
C HIS A 42 9.25 0.63 5.59
N TYR A 43 10.42 0.34 5.04
CA TYR A 43 11.41 -0.51 5.67
C TYR A 43 12.83 -0.06 5.29
N GLY A 44 13.71 -0.06 6.26
CA GLY A 44 15.12 0.29 6.12
C GLY A 44 15.68 0.85 7.41
N ASP A 45 16.98 1.10 7.43
CA ASP A 45 17.64 1.83 8.51
C ASP A 45 17.69 3.32 8.16
N PRO A 46 17.12 4.21 8.96
CA PRO A 46 17.20 5.66 8.73
C PRO A 46 18.63 6.21 8.65
N GLN A 47 19.60 5.49 9.23
CA GLN A 47 21.02 5.86 9.23
C GLN A 47 21.77 5.27 8.01
N ASP A 48 21.20 4.29 7.30
CA ASP A 48 21.74 3.70 6.08
C ASP A 48 20.83 3.98 4.88
N PRO A 49 21.11 5.04 4.11
CA PRO A 49 20.30 5.41 2.94
C PRO A 49 20.32 4.37 1.80
N ALA A 50 21.13 3.33 1.90
CA ALA A 50 21.18 2.22 0.95
C ALA A 50 20.41 0.99 1.44
N SER A 51 19.77 1.04 2.61
CA SER A 51 19.05 -0.10 3.18
C SER A 51 17.58 -0.16 2.76
N GLY A 52 17.01 -1.35 2.81
CA GLY A 52 15.58 -1.57 2.65
C GLY A 52 15.01 -1.08 1.31
N ASP A 53 13.86 -0.41 1.36
CA ASP A 53 13.14 0.07 0.18
C ASP A 53 13.89 1.19 -0.55
N ILE A 54 14.71 1.96 0.17
CA ILE A 54 15.41 3.14 -0.37
C ILE A 54 16.27 2.75 -1.58
N GLN A 55 16.96 1.61 -1.51
CA GLN A 55 17.81 1.13 -2.59
C GLN A 55 17.01 0.87 -3.89
N ALA A 56 15.85 0.22 -3.78
CA ALA A 56 14.98 -0.04 -4.91
C ALA A 56 14.40 1.27 -5.47
N HIS A 57 13.99 2.18 -4.59
CA HIS A 57 13.47 3.50 -4.98
C HIS A 57 14.51 4.32 -5.74
N GLN A 58 15.74 4.40 -5.25
CA GLN A 58 16.84 5.09 -5.95
C GLN A 58 17.13 4.45 -7.30
N ARG A 59 17.09 3.10 -7.40
CA ARG A 59 17.30 2.37 -8.63
C ARG A 59 16.24 2.69 -9.68
N ILE A 60 14.98 2.82 -9.28
CA ILE A 60 13.87 3.21 -10.16
C ILE A 60 14.01 4.69 -10.53
N ALA A 61 14.19 5.58 -9.55
CA ALA A 61 14.27 7.03 -9.76
C ALA A 61 15.38 7.42 -10.75
N LYS A 62 16.54 6.76 -10.70
CA LYS A 62 17.65 6.96 -11.66
C LYS A 62 17.30 6.60 -13.12
N ARG A 63 16.20 5.90 -13.35
CA ARG A 63 15.73 5.43 -14.67
C ARG A 63 14.53 6.20 -15.19
N LEU A 64 13.99 7.12 -14.39
CA LEU A 64 12.93 8.02 -14.84
C LEU A 64 13.45 8.97 -15.92
N SER A 65 12.55 9.39 -16.78
CA SER A 65 12.82 10.49 -17.72
C SER A 65 13.19 11.77 -16.97
N THR A 66 14.07 12.58 -17.53
CA THR A 66 14.45 13.88 -16.95
C THR A 66 13.29 14.87 -16.83
N SER A 67 12.20 14.65 -17.57
CA SER A 67 10.97 15.44 -17.51
C SER A 67 10.00 14.98 -16.42
N THR A 68 10.23 13.81 -15.81
CA THR A 68 9.36 13.26 -14.75
C THR A 68 9.89 13.70 -13.39
N PRO A 69 9.19 14.62 -12.69
CA PRO A 69 9.60 15.03 -11.35
C PRO A 69 9.42 13.85 -10.38
N ALA A 70 10.38 13.64 -9.50
CA ALA A 70 10.30 12.58 -8.51
C ALA A 70 10.73 13.09 -7.13
N THR A 71 9.99 12.66 -6.10
CA THR A 71 10.31 12.96 -4.70
C THR A 71 10.64 11.65 -3.97
N LEU A 72 11.78 11.60 -3.29
CA LEU A 72 12.16 10.49 -2.41
C LEU A 72 11.97 10.96 -0.96
N LEU A 73 11.03 10.33 -0.27
CA LEU A 73 10.77 10.61 1.14
C LEU A 73 11.63 9.69 2.04
N PRO A 74 12.05 10.19 3.20
CA PRO A 74 12.65 9.34 4.21
C PRO A 74 11.63 8.35 4.77
N ILE A 75 12.06 7.45 5.64
CA ILE A 75 11.14 6.64 6.46
C ILE A 75 10.38 7.58 7.39
N LEU A 76 9.07 7.54 7.31
CA LEU A 76 8.16 8.37 8.09
C LEU A 76 7.56 7.60 9.27
N HIS A 77 7.04 8.31 10.26
CA HIS A 77 6.18 7.71 11.27
C HIS A 77 4.87 7.17 10.64
N ALA A 78 4.22 6.23 11.32
CA ALA A 78 3.07 5.52 10.77
C ALA A 78 1.91 6.46 10.39
N ASP A 79 1.61 7.45 11.20
CA ASP A 79 0.58 8.47 10.96
C ASP A 79 0.89 9.34 9.73
N GLN A 80 2.14 9.75 9.57
CA GLN A 80 2.60 10.49 8.39
C GLN A 80 2.54 9.63 7.12
N SER A 81 2.98 8.35 7.22
CA SER A 81 2.89 7.40 6.11
C SER A 81 1.45 7.18 5.66
N ILE A 82 0.52 7.01 6.60
CA ILE A 82 -0.91 6.89 6.32
C ILE A 82 -1.43 8.17 5.63
N ALA A 83 -1.03 9.36 6.10
CA ALA A 83 -1.45 10.63 5.51
C ALA A 83 -0.97 10.75 4.06
N VAL A 84 0.28 10.37 3.76
CA VAL A 84 0.82 10.36 2.39
C VAL A 84 0.02 9.42 1.49
N HIS A 85 -0.29 8.19 1.94
CA HIS A 85 -1.11 7.27 1.15
C HIS A 85 -2.52 7.77 0.91
N ARG A 86 -3.14 8.40 1.91
CA ARG A 86 -4.52 8.93 1.79
C ARG A 86 -4.65 10.12 0.86
N ALA A 87 -3.59 10.88 0.66
CA ALA A 87 -3.56 12.05 -0.22
C ALA A 87 -3.07 11.71 -1.64
N ALA A 88 -2.62 10.48 -1.90
CA ALA A 88 -2.17 10.06 -3.21
C ALA A 88 -3.34 9.96 -4.21
N ALA A 89 -3.06 10.23 -5.49
CA ALA A 89 -4.01 9.95 -6.58
C ALA A 89 -4.01 8.45 -6.95
N PHE A 90 -2.91 7.76 -6.70
CA PHE A 90 -2.70 6.34 -6.98
C PHE A 90 -1.62 5.77 -6.07
N THR A 91 -1.65 4.45 -5.82
CA THR A 91 -0.58 3.74 -5.12
C THR A 91 -0.06 2.58 -5.94
N LEU A 92 1.26 2.54 -6.16
CA LEU A 92 2.01 1.44 -6.74
C LEU A 92 2.89 0.82 -5.66
N THR A 93 2.64 -0.44 -5.29
CA THR A 93 3.35 -1.00 -4.13
C THR A 93 3.61 -2.50 -4.24
N SER A 94 4.73 -2.96 -3.68
CA SER A 94 4.99 -4.38 -3.38
C SER A 94 4.84 -4.71 -1.89
N ARG A 95 4.46 -3.74 -1.06
CA ARG A 95 4.32 -3.87 0.39
C ARG A 95 2.86 -4.03 0.83
N TYR A 96 2.66 -4.79 1.90
CA TYR A 96 1.33 -5.06 2.46
C TYR A 96 0.67 -3.81 3.05
N HIS A 97 1.34 -3.12 3.99
CA HIS A 97 0.74 -1.96 4.68
C HIS A 97 0.36 -0.82 3.73
N PRO A 98 1.21 -0.39 2.78
CA PRO A 98 0.83 0.58 1.75
C PRO A 98 -0.43 0.21 0.96
N ALA A 99 -0.55 -1.07 0.56
CA ALA A 99 -1.74 -1.54 -0.15
C ALA A 99 -3.00 -1.39 0.71
N VAL A 100 -2.93 -1.78 2.00
CA VAL A 100 -4.04 -1.67 2.95
C VAL A 100 -4.38 -0.20 3.24
N PHE A 101 -3.38 0.66 3.49
CA PHE A 101 -3.63 2.08 3.80
C PHE A 101 -4.34 2.79 2.65
N SER A 102 -3.91 2.53 1.42
CA SER A 102 -4.51 3.14 0.24
C SER A 102 -5.90 2.57 -0.05
N ALA A 103 -6.07 1.24 0.00
CA ALA A 103 -7.36 0.60 -0.22
C ALA A 103 -8.41 1.05 0.82
N ALA A 104 -8.03 1.14 2.10
CA ALA A 104 -8.89 1.63 3.17
C ALA A 104 -9.28 3.12 2.99
N ALA A 105 -8.44 3.89 2.31
CA ALA A 105 -8.73 5.29 1.97
C ALA A 105 -9.52 5.47 0.67
N GLY A 106 -9.81 4.37 -0.06
CA GLY A 106 -10.45 4.42 -1.36
C GLY A 106 -9.53 4.87 -2.50
N ILE A 107 -8.22 4.89 -2.27
CA ILE A 107 -7.23 5.23 -3.29
C ILE A 107 -6.99 4.01 -4.19
N PRO A 108 -6.97 4.19 -5.53
CA PRO A 108 -6.66 3.09 -6.45
C PRO A 108 -5.26 2.54 -6.21
N VAL A 109 -5.15 1.21 -6.22
CA VAL A 109 -3.90 0.49 -5.92
C VAL A 109 -3.59 -0.48 -7.05
N LEU A 110 -2.33 -0.53 -7.46
CA LEU A 110 -1.75 -1.66 -8.18
C LEU A 110 -0.64 -2.27 -7.32
N ALA A 111 -0.84 -3.51 -6.90
CA ALA A 111 0.15 -4.23 -6.11
C ALA A 111 1.07 -5.07 -7.01
N LEU A 112 2.36 -4.79 -6.95
CA LEU A 112 3.41 -5.58 -7.61
C LEU A 112 3.79 -6.76 -6.72
N VAL A 113 3.62 -7.97 -7.19
CA VAL A 113 3.83 -9.18 -6.38
C VAL A 113 5.01 -10.00 -6.92
N PRO A 114 6.10 -10.14 -6.13
CA PRO A 114 7.29 -10.87 -6.55
C PRO A 114 7.10 -12.40 -6.51
N ASP A 115 6.22 -12.89 -5.63
CA ASP A 115 6.05 -14.30 -5.34
C ASP A 115 4.64 -14.65 -4.88
N ALA A 116 4.36 -15.97 -4.79
CA ALA A 116 3.04 -16.49 -4.40
C ALA A 116 2.65 -16.10 -2.96
N PHE A 117 3.62 -15.96 -2.04
CA PHE A 117 3.34 -15.58 -0.67
C PHE A 117 2.88 -14.12 -0.59
N THR A 118 3.55 -13.22 -1.30
CA THR A 118 3.14 -11.82 -1.41
C THR A 118 1.78 -11.70 -2.12
N GLN A 119 1.56 -12.48 -3.20
CA GLN A 119 0.27 -12.56 -3.87
C GLN A 119 -0.85 -12.98 -2.91
N MET A 120 -0.63 -13.98 -2.09
CA MET A 120 -1.62 -14.44 -1.11
C MET A 120 -1.93 -13.37 -0.06
N ARG A 121 -0.90 -12.74 0.50
CA ARG A 121 -1.05 -11.73 1.56
C ARG A 121 -1.67 -10.44 1.05
N VAL A 122 -1.05 -9.81 0.05
CA VAL A 122 -1.48 -8.51 -0.48
C VAL A 122 -2.78 -8.66 -1.26
N GLY A 123 -2.88 -9.65 -2.14
CA GLY A 123 -4.11 -9.94 -2.89
C GLY A 123 -5.26 -10.36 -1.98
N GLY A 124 -4.97 -11.07 -0.87
CA GLY A 124 -5.95 -11.42 0.15
C GLY A 124 -6.53 -10.19 0.84
N ALA A 125 -5.67 -9.25 1.24
CA ALA A 125 -6.09 -7.98 1.81
C ALA A 125 -6.90 -7.14 0.81
N LEU A 126 -6.40 -6.98 -0.41
CA LEU A 126 -7.07 -6.20 -1.45
C LEU A 126 -8.44 -6.78 -1.83
N ARG A 127 -8.63 -8.12 -1.78
CA ARG A 127 -9.95 -8.75 -2.01
C ARG A 127 -11.01 -8.27 -1.02
N GLN A 128 -10.65 -8.01 0.24
CA GLN A 128 -11.58 -7.47 1.23
C GLN A 128 -12.15 -6.10 0.82
N TYR A 129 -11.37 -5.34 0.05
CA TYR A 129 -11.78 -4.04 -0.50
C TYR A 129 -12.34 -4.13 -1.93
N GLY A 130 -12.53 -5.34 -2.47
CA GLY A 130 -12.96 -5.54 -3.87
C GLY A 130 -11.88 -5.22 -4.89
N LEU A 131 -10.61 -5.18 -4.49
CA LEU A 131 -9.45 -4.80 -5.31
C LEU A 131 -8.50 -5.98 -5.60
N GLY A 132 -8.93 -7.23 -5.35
CA GLY A 132 -8.07 -8.41 -5.46
C GLY A 132 -7.52 -8.68 -6.86
N GLU A 133 -8.14 -8.16 -7.90
CA GLU A 133 -7.69 -8.24 -9.29
C GLU A 133 -6.54 -7.28 -9.63
N PHE A 134 -6.32 -6.25 -8.81
CA PHE A 134 -5.26 -5.27 -9.02
C PHE A 134 -3.92 -5.70 -8.41
N THR A 135 -3.55 -6.95 -8.66
CA THR A 135 -2.24 -7.51 -8.34
C THR A 135 -1.54 -7.93 -9.62
N LEU A 136 -0.29 -7.52 -9.79
CA LEU A 136 0.52 -7.79 -10.97
C LEU A 136 1.81 -8.51 -10.59
N PRO A 137 2.03 -9.76 -11.04
CA PRO A 137 3.32 -10.42 -10.88
C PRO A 137 4.45 -9.59 -11.52
N LEU A 138 5.58 -9.43 -10.81
CA LEU A 138 6.73 -8.66 -11.33
C LEU A 138 7.25 -9.18 -12.68
N GLY A 139 7.06 -10.46 -12.99
CA GLY A 139 7.39 -11.04 -14.30
C GLY A 139 6.50 -10.52 -15.45
N MET A 140 5.36 -9.90 -15.15
CA MET A 140 4.40 -9.39 -16.14
C MET A 140 4.51 -7.86 -16.34
N LEU A 141 5.56 -7.22 -15.86
CA LEU A 141 5.79 -5.78 -16.03
C LEU A 141 6.05 -5.35 -17.50
N ALA A 142 6.29 -6.30 -18.38
CA ALA A 142 6.49 -6.02 -19.81
C ALA A 142 5.16 -6.09 -20.60
N GLY A 143 5.13 -5.42 -21.74
CA GLY A 143 4.09 -5.66 -22.76
C GLY A 143 2.77 -4.91 -22.58
N GLY A 144 2.75 -3.76 -21.90
CA GLY A 144 1.55 -2.90 -21.79
C GLY A 144 0.50 -3.38 -20.78
N VAL A 145 0.72 -4.51 -20.12
CA VAL A 145 -0.18 -5.01 -19.06
C VAL A 145 -0.29 -4.07 -17.88
N PRO A 146 0.83 -3.48 -17.37
CA PRO A 146 0.77 -2.53 -16.25
C PRO A 146 -0.12 -1.31 -16.55
N GLU A 147 0.00 -0.74 -17.73
CA GLU A 147 -0.76 0.45 -18.16
C GLU A 147 -2.27 0.13 -18.23
N LEU A 148 -2.63 -1.03 -18.75
CA LEU A 148 -4.03 -1.49 -18.77
C LEU A 148 -4.57 -1.68 -17.36
N MET A 149 -3.78 -2.22 -16.44
CA MET A 149 -4.16 -2.42 -15.05
C MET A 149 -4.28 -1.09 -14.28
N VAL A 150 -3.39 -0.13 -14.49
CA VAL A 150 -3.51 1.23 -13.95
C VAL A 150 -4.80 1.87 -14.43
N ALA A 151 -5.07 1.85 -15.74
CA ALA A 151 -6.30 2.40 -16.29
C ALA A 151 -7.57 1.70 -15.74
N ALA A 152 -7.51 0.37 -15.53
CA ALA A 152 -8.61 -0.37 -14.92
C ALA A 152 -8.81 0.01 -13.45
N ALA A 153 -7.73 0.13 -12.65
CA ALA A 153 -7.80 0.53 -11.26
C ALA A 153 -8.35 1.95 -11.08
N LEU A 154 -7.95 2.89 -11.93
CA LEU A 154 -8.48 4.25 -11.93
C LEU A 154 -9.99 4.27 -12.26
N ARG A 155 -10.44 3.51 -13.25
CA ARG A 155 -11.88 3.39 -13.57
C ARG A 155 -12.66 2.74 -12.44
N HIS A 156 -12.09 1.70 -11.82
CA HIS A 156 -12.73 1.03 -10.67
C HIS A 156 -12.92 1.99 -9.51
N ALA A 157 -11.90 2.76 -9.16
CA ALA A 157 -11.97 3.75 -8.09
C ALA A 157 -13.02 4.85 -8.36
N ALA A 158 -13.19 5.26 -9.61
CA ALA A 158 -14.22 6.22 -10.00
C ALA A 158 -15.65 5.67 -9.84
N VAL A 159 -15.82 4.35 -9.89
CA VAL A 159 -17.13 3.66 -9.77
C VAL A 159 -17.36 3.09 -8.36
N ALA A 160 -16.29 2.68 -7.67
CA ALA A 160 -16.33 2.17 -6.30
C ALA A 160 -16.65 3.35 -5.36
N SER A 161 -17.90 3.75 -5.39
CA SER A 161 -18.41 4.87 -4.63
C SER A 161 -18.27 4.66 -3.12
N ASP A 162 -18.40 5.74 -2.36
CA ASP A 162 -18.45 5.81 -0.90
C ASP A 162 -19.34 4.74 -0.22
N ALA A 163 -20.33 4.20 -0.94
CA ALA A 163 -21.23 3.17 -0.42
C ALA A 163 -20.50 1.88 -0.01
N ARG A 164 -19.61 1.35 -0.87
CA ARG A 164 -18.89 0.09 -0.56
C ARG A 164 -17.85 0.29 0.54
N ARG A 165 -17.22 1.47 0.56
CA ARG A 165 -16.30 1.82 1.67
C ARG A 165 -17.05 1.93 2.99
N THR A 166 -18.23 2.53 2.98
CA THR A 166 -19.09 2.66 4.17
C THR A 166 -19.52 1.29 4.67
N GLU A 167 -20.04 0.43 3.78
CA GLU A 167 -20.42 -0.96 4.10
C GLU A 167 -19.25 -1.75 4.74
N LEU A 168 -18.06 -1.69 4.13
CA LEU A 168 -16.87 -2.36 4.65
C LEU A 168 -16.48 -1.82 6.03
N LEU A 169 -16.52 -0.50 6.23
CA LEU A 169 -16.23 0.11 7.53
C LEU A 169 -17.24 -0.30 8.60
N GLU A 170 -18.50 -0.49 8.24
CA GLU A 170 -19.53 -1.00 9.16
C GLU A 170 -19.26 -2.45 9.54
N VAL A 171 -18.92 -3.33 8.59
CA VAL A 171 -18.52 -4.70 8.85
C VAL A 171 -17.32 -4.77 9.78
N LEU A 172 -16.26 -4.01 9.47
CA LEU A 172 -15.04 -3.98 10.29
C LEU A 172 -15.30 -3.44 11.71
N ARG A 173 -16.20 -2.47 11.87
CA ARG A 173 -16.62 -1.96 13.18
C ARG A 173 -17.39 -3.02 13.97
N ALA A 174 -18.30 -3.75 13.31
CA ALA A 174 -19.06 -4.83 13.93
C ALA A 174 -18.14 -5.99 14.37
N GLU A 175 -17.21 -6.42 13.52
CA GLU A 175 -16.23 -7.44 13.86
C GLU A 175 -15.32 -7.01 15.02
N ARG A 176 -14.85 -5.76 15.01
CA ARG A 176 -14.06 -5.20 16.12
C ARG A 176 -14.85 -5.18 17.42
N ALA A 177 -16.11 -4.76 17.39
CA ALA A 177 -16.97 -4.74 18.57
C ALA A 177 -17.18 -6.16 19.12
N TYR A 178 -17.43 -7.14 18.24
CA TYR A 178 -17.55 -8.54 18.60
C TYR A 178 -16.27 -9.08 19.27
N LEU A 179 -15.10 -8.86 18.66
CA LEU A 179 -13.82 -9.31 19.22
C LEU A 179 -13.53 -8.67 20.58
N LEU A 180 -13.79 -7.37 20.74
CA LEU A 180 -13.63 -6.70 22.03
C LEU A 180 -14.56 -7.29 23.10
N THR A 181 -15.80 -7.62 22.76
CA THR A 181 -16.74 -8.27 23.66
C THR A 181 -16.22 -9.65 24.10
N GLN A 182 -15.69 -10.46 23.18
CA GLN A 182 -15.10 -11.76 23.51
C GLN A 182 -13.86 -11.64 24.40
N ILE A 183 -12.98 -10.69 24.13
CA ILE A 183 -11.77 -10.44 24.93
C ILE A 183 -12.16 -10.01 26.36
N LEU A 184 -13.13 -9.11 26.49
CA LEU A 184 -13.60 -8.63 27.79
C LEU A 184 -14.30 -9.74 28.58
N ALA A 185 -15.12 -10.57 27.92
CA ALA A 185 -15.77 -11.72 28.56
C ALA A 185 -14.73 -12.74 29.06
N SER A 186 -13.76 -13.11 28.22
CA SER A 186 -12.68 -14.05 28.61
C SER A 186 -11.74 -13.49 29.69
N GLY A 187 -11.58 -12.17 29.76
CA GLY A 187 -10.81 -11.49 30.81
C GLY A 187 -11.56 -11.44 32.13
N ALA A 188 -12.88 -11.29 32.11
CA ALA A 188 -13.72 -11.32 33.31
C ALA A 188 -13.72 -12.70 33.95
N GLU A 189 -13.86 -13.78 33.16
CA GLU A 189 -13.79 -15.15 33.67
C GLU A 189 -12.46 -15.46 34.37
N LYS A 190 -11.33 -14.94 33.88
CA LYS A 190 -10.02 -15.13 34.51
C LYS A 190 -9.84 -14.33 35.79
N LEU A 191 -10.55 -13.23 35.98
CA LEU A 191 -10.50 -12.42 37.20
C LEU A 191 -11.29 -13.07 38.33
N ASP A 192 -12.35 -13.83 38.04
CA ASP A 192 -13.12 -14.56 39.04
C ASP A 192 -12.41 -15.84 39.54
N GLU A 193 -11.41 -16.35 38.79
CA GLU A 193 -10.60 -17.51 39.20
C GLU A 193 -9.40 -17.13 40.10
N VAL A 194 -9.08 -15.82 40.28
CA VAL A 194 -8.04 -15.39 41.20
C VAL A 194 -8.58 -15.37 42.60
N GLU A 195 -8.44 -16.49 43.32
CA GLU A 195 -8.71 -16.57 44.77
C GLU A 195 -7.94 -15.45 45.49
N ALA A 196 -8.66 -14.70 46.31
CA ALA A 196 -8.03 -13.70 47.17
C ALA A 196 -6.96 -14.36 48.05
N PRO A 197 -5.75 -13.82 48.18
CA PRO A 197 -4.72 -14.38 49.03
C PRO A 197 -5.24 -14.45 50.47
N ALA A 198 -5.03 -15.59 51.12
CA ALA A 198 -5.43 -15.80 52.51
C ALA A 198 -4.85 -14.72 53.43
N PRO A 199 -5.60 -14.17 54.36
CA PRO A 199 -5.08 -13.16 55.31
C PRO A 199 -3.98 -13.77 56.16
N PHE A 200 -2.88 -13.08 56.31
CA PHE A 200 -1.77 -13.41 57.21
C PHE A 200 -2.19 -13.29 58.67
#